data_ad9bead222f14fcc18668c483bfad4ee
#
_entry.id   ad9bead222f14fcc18668c483bfad4ee
#
_cell.length_a   1.000
_cell.length_b   1.000
_cell.length_c   1.000
_cell.angle_alpha   90.00
_cell.angle_beta   90.00
_cell.angle_gamma   90.00
#
_symmetry.space_group_name_H-M   'P 1'
#
loop_
_entity.id
_entity.type
_entity.pdbx_description
1 polymer ?
#
loop_
_entity_poly.entity_id
_entity_poly.type
_entity_poly.pdbx_seq_one_letter_code
_entity_poly.pdbx_strand_id
1 'polypeptide(L)'
;MASKSVTATISSGKIKGRLDSSGRIANFRGVPFAAPPVGALRWRPPAAVEPWSGTRDCTKYGPHAYQRAAGFELFFNTLIEGLGLGAVRKRSLQAALKIAKVKQSEDCLQLNVRMPAHADRLGRKLPVMVWIHGGDHTDGSGTEPLYDSNVLAERGA
;
A
#
# COMPACT_ATOMS: atom_id res chain seq x y z
N MET A 1 21.44 6.22 3.80
CA MET A 1 21.72 5.95 2.36
C MET A 1 20.51 6.33 1.52
N ALA A 2 20.69 7.02 0.40
CA ALA A 2 19.59 7.37 -0.50
C ALA A 2 18.98 6.09 -1.08
N SER A 3 17.67 5.91 -0.93
CA SER A 3 16.94 4.79 -1.52
C SER A 3 17.03 4.88 -3.05
N LYS A 4 17.55 3.83 -3.69
CA LYS A 4 17.65 3.77 -5.16
C LYS A 4 16.25 3.70 -5.77
N SER A 5 16.01 4.48 -6.82
CA SER A 5 14.76 4.43 -7.59
C SER A 5 14.80 3.32 -8.63
N VAL A 6 13.63 2.79 -8.97
CA VAL A 6 13.41 1.81 -10.03
C VAL A 6 12.21 2.26 -10.86
N THR A 7 12.19 1.93 -12.13
CA THR A 7 11.05 2.24 -13.02
C THR A 7 10.49 0.97 -13.64
N ALA A 8 9.19 0.98 -13.90
CA ALA A 8 8.50 -0.05 -14.65
C ALA A 8 7.52 0.60 -15.64
N THR A 9 7.19 -0.11 -16.71
CA THR A 9 6.17 0.31 -17.67
C THR A 9 4.95 -0.58 -17.50
N ILE A 10 3.79 0.02 -17.34
CA ILE A 10 2.48 -0.64 -17.29
C ILE A 10 1.62 -0.13 -18.44
N SER A 11 0.44 -0.72 -18.64
CA SER A 11 -0.46 -0.35 -19.73
C SER A 11 -0.82 1.14 -19.78
N SER A 12 -0.91 1.79 -18.62
CA SER A 12 -1.29 3.21 -18.53
C SER A 12 -0.08 4.17 -18.59
N GLY A 13 1.16 3.70 -18.56
CA GLY A 13 2.35 4.56 -18.62
C GLY A 13 3.51 4.07 -17.77
N LYS A 14 4.53 4.92 -17.62
CA LYS A 14 5.71 4.61 -16.82
C LYS A 14 5.50 5.00 -15.37
N ILE A 15 5.96 4.16 -14.45
CA ILE A 15 5.91 4.39 -13.00
C ILE A 15 7.31 4.32 -12.40
N LYS A 16 7.54 5.11 -11.35
CA LYS A 16 8.77 5.10 -10.56
C LYS A 16 8.47 4.62 -9.13
N GLY A 17 9.16 3.57 -8.72
CA GLY A 17 9.14 3.03 -7.37
C GLY A 17 10.48 3.18 -6.65
N ARG A 18 10.62 2.46 -5.54
CA ARG A 18 11.86 2.40 -4.74
C ARG A 18 12.32 0.97 -4.54
N LEU A 19 13.62 0.78 -4.54
CA LEU A 19 14.20 -0.43 -4.01
C LEU A 19 14.18 -0.40 -2.48
N ASP A 20 14.02 -1.55 -1.88
CA ASP A 20 14.21 -1.74 -0.44
C ASP A 20 15.68 -1.50 -0.03
N SER A 21 15.97 -1.58 1.25
CA SER A 21 17.35 -1.37 1.78
C SER A 21 18.35 -2.40 1.27
N SER A 22 17.90 -3.61 0.93
CA SER A 22 18.74 -4.66 0.36
C SER A 22 18.98 -4.50 -1.15
N GLY A 23 18.19 -3.68 -1.83
CA GLY A 23 18.21 -3.52 -3.29
C GLY A 23 17.59 -4.71 -4.05
N ARG A 24 16.98 -5.67 -3.35
CA ARG A 24 16.44 -6.90 -3.94
C ARG A 24 14.97 -6.81 -4.29
N ILE A 25 14.21 -5.96 -3.61
CA ILE A 25 12.78 -5.81 -3.81
C ILE A 25 12.44 -4.42 -4.33
N ALA A 26 11.68 -4.36 -5.41
CA ALA A 26 11.09 -3.15 -5.96
C ALA A 26 9.71 -2.94 -5.35
N ASN A 27 9.47 -1.74 -4.82
CA ASN A 27 8.23 -1.33 -4.21
C ASN A 27 7.63 -0.19 -5.03
N PHE A 28 6.42 -0.41 -5.57
CA PHE A 28 5.61 0.61 -6.22
C PHE A 28 4.36 0.82 -5.37
N ARG A 29 4.15 2.04 -4.90
CA ARG A 29 3.08 2.41 -3.97
C ARG A 29 2.15 3.43 -4.60
N GLY A 30 0.85 3.30 -4.38
CA GLY A 30 -0.12 4.22 -4.94
C GLY A 30 -0.24 4.11 -6.46
N VAL A 31 -0.15 2.92 -7.02
CA VAL A 31 -0.36 2.65 -8.45
C VAL A 31 -1.86 2.67 -8.74
N PRO A 32 -2.38 3.56 -9.58
CA PRO A 32 -3.81 3.58 -9.88
C PRO A 32 -4.21 2.35 -10.68
N PHE A 33 -5.31 1.72 -10.30
CA PHE A 33 -5.91 0.61 -11.06
C PHE A 33 -7.22 0.99 -11.74
N ALA A 34 -7.81 2.15 -11.38
CA ALA A 34 -8.98 2.73 -12.02
C ALA A 34 -8.90 4.25 -11.96
N ALA A 35 -9.72 4.91 -12.78
CA ALA A 35 -9.89 6.36 -12.71
C ALA A 35 -10.48 6.77 -11.35
N PRO A 36 -10.15 7.96 -10.82
CA PRO A 36 -10.73 8.46 -9.58
C PRO A 36 -12.26 8.44 -9.62
N PRO A 37 -12.96 7.83 -8.64
CA PRO A 37 -14.42 7.73 -8.62
C PRO A 37 -15.03 9.04 -8.10
N VAL A 38 -14.77 10.14 -8.78
CA VAL A 38 -15.21 11.49 -8.39
C VAL A 38 -16.27 12.03 -9.34
N GLY A 39 -17.05 13.00 -8.90
CA GLY A 39 -18.06 13.66 -9.73
C GLY A 39 -19.04 12.66 -10.35
N ALA A 40 -19.13 12.62 -11.67
CA ALA A 40 -20.02 11.72 -12.41
C ALA A 40 -19.64 10.23 -12.31
N LEU A 41 -18.43 9.90 -11.89
CA LEU A 41 -17.95 8.52 -11.69
C LEU A 41 -18.27 7.98 -10.30
N ARG A 42 -18.75 8.79 -9.36
CA ARG A 42 -19.14 8.35 -8.03
C ARG A 42 -20.28 7.33 -8.12
N TRP A 43 -20.16 6.23 -7.38
CA TRP A 43 -21.13 5.12 -7.39
C TRP A 43 -21.36 4.46 -8.77
N ARG A 44 -20.40 4.62 -9.68
CA ARG A 44 -20.39 3.94 -10.98
C ARG A 44 -19.39 2.79 -10.98
N PRO A 45 -19.53 1.83 -11.90
CA PRO A 45 -18.47 0.85 -12.14
C PRO A 45 -17.12 1.53 -12.38
N PRO A 46 -15.99 0.92 -11.98
CA PRO A 46 -14.67 1.50 -12.19
C PRO A 46 -14.40 1.80 -13.67
N ALA A 47 -14.00 3.03 -13.96
CA ALA A 47 -13.56 3.41 -15.29
C ALA A 47 -12.05 3.12 -15.45
N ALA A 48 -11.60 2.93 -16.68
CA ALA A 48 -10.19 2.72 -16.99
C ALA A 48 -9.35 3.93 -16.58
N VAL A 49 -8.11 3.67 -16.18
CA VAL A 49 -7.14 4.73 -15.90
C VAL A 49 -6.76 5.42 -17.19
N GLU A 50 -6.82 6.74 -17.22
CA GLU A 50 -6.33 7.53 -18.34
C GLU A 50 -4.81 7.37 -18.47
N PRO A 51 -4.31 7.01 -19.67
CA PRO A 51 -2.87 6.93 -19.90
C PRO A 51 -2.19 8.28 -19.66
N TRP A 52 -0.97 8.24 -19.13
CA TRP A 52 -0.18 9.45 -18.88
C TRP A 52 1.14 9.44 -19.64
N SER A 53 1.62 10.65 -19.97
CA SER A 53 2.97 10.88 -20.47
C SER A 53 3.96 11.04 -19.31
N GLY A 54 5.24 10.76 -19.57
CA GLY A 54 6.28 10.87 -18.54
C GLY A 54 6.26 9.73 -17.52
N THR A 55 6.76 9.99 -16.33
CA THR A 55 6.91 8.97 -15.27
C THR A 55 6.15 9.40 -14.02
N ARG A 56 5.15 8.61 -13.64
CA ARG A 56 4.36 8.82 -12.41
C ARG A 56 5.15 8.38 -11.19
N ASP A 57 5.16 9.20 -10.15
CA ASP A 57 5.81 8.88 -8.88
C ASP A 57 4.93 7.94 -8.06
N CYS A 58 5.36 6.69 -7.97
CA CYS A 58 4.76 5.64 -7.14
C CYS A 58 5.70 5.22 -5.99
N THR A 59 6.41 6.18 -5.40
CA THR A 59 7.31 5.95 -4.25
C THR A 59 6.62 6.10 -2.90
N LYS A 60 5.40 6.63 -2.87
CA LYS A 60 4.62 6.90 -1.65
C LYS A 60 3.25 6.24 -1.77
N TYR A 61 2.70 5.85 -0.65
CA TYR A 61 1.31 5.39 -0.57
C TYR A 61 0.36 6.50 -1.03
N GLY A 62 -0.71 6.10 -1.71
CA GLY A 62 -1.80 6.99 -2.04
C GLY A 62 -2.74 7.25 -0.88
N PRO A 63 -3.73 8.12 -1.06
CA PRO A 63 -4.72 8.41 -0.03
C PRO A 63 -5.63 7.19 0.23
N HIS A 64 -6.16 7.11 1.45
CA HIS A 64 -7.19 6.14 1.82
C HIS A 64 -8.56 6.62 1.33
N ALA A 65 -9.49 5.68 1.15
CA ALA A 65 -10.90 6.00 1.05
C ALA A 65 -11.37 6.76 2.30
N TYR A 66 -12.40 7.58 2.16
CA TYR A 66 -13.04 8.20 3.32
C TYR A 66 -13.62 7.12 4.24
N GLN A 67 -13.15 7.11 5.49
CA GLN A 67 -13.54 6.16 6.51
C GLN A 67 -13.43 6.79 7.90
N ARG A 68 -14.13 6.22 8.87
CA ARG A 68 -13.94 6.61 10.27
C ARG A 68 -12.58 6.11 10.73
N ALA A 69 -11.73 7.01 11.18
CA ALA A 69 -10.33 6.73 11.50
C ALA A 69 -10.20 6.00 12.86
N ALA A 70 -10.68 4.78 13.01
CA ALA A 70 -10.55 4.13 14.30
C ALA A 70 -10.58 2.60 14.33
N GLY A 71 -11.00 1.89 13.31
CA GLY A 71 -11.21 0.45 13.41
C GLY A 71 -9.94 -0.29 13.79
N PHE A 72 -8.88 -0.13 13.03
CA PHE A 72 -7.58 -0.76 13.29
C PHE A 72 -6.95 -0.27 14.60
N GLU A 73 -6.94 1.04 14.83
CA GLU A 73 -6.39 1.62 16.04
C GLU A 73 -7.18 1.18 17.30
N LEU A 74 -8.50 1.17 17.21
CA LEU A 74 -9.38 0.70 18.29
C LEU A 74 -9.16 -0.79 18.58
N PHE A 75 -9.11 -1.63 17.54
CA PHE A 75 -8.87 -3.06 17.68
C PHE A 75 -7.54 -3.34 18.39
N PHE A 76 -6.45 -2.74 17.96
CA PHE A 76 -5.14 -2.94 18.57
C PHE A 76 -5.04 -2.34 19.96
N ASN A 77 -5.67 -1.19 20.23
CA ASN A 77 -5.72 -0.64 21.57
C ASN A 77 -6.47 -1.57 22.53
N THR A 78 -7.61 -2.12 22.11
CA THR A 78 -8.36 -3.09 22.90
C THR A 78 -7.53 -4.36 23.16
N LEU A 79 -6.83 -4.86 22.15
CA LEU A 79 -5.94 -6.01 22.30
C LEU A 79 -4.80 -5.72 23.30
N ILE A 80 -4.14 -4.57 23.17
CA ILE A 80 -3.05 -4.13 24.07
C ILE A 80 -3.56 -3.98 25.51
N GLU A 81 -4.77 -3.46 25.71
CA GLU A 81 -5.40 -3.38 27.03
C GLU A 81 -5.59 -4.77 27.65
N GLY A 82 -6.02 -5.76 26.85
CA GLY A 82 -6.21 -7.15 27.28
C GLY A 82 -4.94 -7.92 27.61
N LEU A 83 -3.76 -7.47 27.14
CA LEU A 83 -2.49 -8.18 27.34
C LEU A 83 -1.91 -8.07 28.77
N GLY A 84 -2.53 -7.34 29.68
CA GLY A 84 -2.03 -7.19 31.07
C GLY A 84 -0.66 -6.52 31.19
N LEU A 85 -0.21 -5.78 30.17
CA LEU A 85 1.11 -5.16 30.15
C LEU A 85 1.18 -3.95 31.07
N GLY A 86 2.38 -3.69 31.64
CA GLY A 86 2.63 -2.46 32.39
C GLY A 86 2.53 -1.19 31.51
N ALA A 87 2.23 -0.04 32.13
CA ALA A 87 1.92 1.23 31.45
C ALA A 87 2.97 1.66 30.40
N VAL A 88 4.25 1.48 30.69
CA VAL A 88 5.34 1.86 29.77
C VAL A 88 5.30 1.03 28.49
N ARG A 89 5.14 -0.30 28.61
CA ARG A 89 5.04 -1.21 27.46
C ARG A 89 3.78 -0.95 26.63
N LYS A 90 2.64 -0.70 27.28
CA LYS A 90 1.40 -0.30 26.59
C LYS A 90 1.63 0.94 25.73
N ARG A 91 2.16 2.01 26.33
CA ARG A 91 2.45 3.27 25.62
C ARG A 91 3.41 3.08 24.45
N SER A 92 4.45 2.27 24.62
CA SER A 92 5.42 1.97 23.53
C SER A 92 4.76 1.23 22.37
N LEU A 93 3.91 0.23 22.65
CA LEU A 93 3.17 -0.49 21.62
C LEU A 93 2.14 0.41 20.92
N GLN A 94 1.39 1.20 21.66
CA GLN A 94 0.43 2.15 21.09
C GLN A 94 1.13 3.19 20.20
N ALA A 95 2.30 3.68 20.62
CA ALA A 95 3.11 4.60 19.82
C ALA A 95 3.64 3.95 18.53
N ALA A 96 4.06 2.68 18.62
CA ALA A 96 4.55 1.92 17.44
C ALA A 96 3.43 1.61 16.45
N LEU A 97 2.20 1.39 16.94
CA LEU A 97 1.01 1.11 16.12
C LEU A 97 0.28 2.38 15.66
N LYS A 98 0.70 3.55 16.15
CA LYS A 98 0.10 4.81 15.76
C LYS A 98 0.30 5.02 14.26
N ILE A 99 -0.74 4.73 13.52
CA ILE A 99 -0.76 4.93 12.08
C ILE A 99 -0.62 6.43 11.83
N ALA A 100 0.36 6.83 11.05
CA ALA A 100 0.48 8.20 10.60
C ALA A 100 -0.86 8.60 9.96
N LYS A 101 -1.38 9.79 10.31
CA LYS A 101 -2.61 10.31 9.69
C LYS A 101 -2.42 10.32 8.17
N VAL A 102 -2.96 9.33 7.50
CA VAL A 102 -2.91 9.24 6.05
C VAL A 102 -4.02 10.12 5.48
N LYS A 103 -3.67 10.86 4.42
CA LYS A 103 -4.65 11.67 3.70
C LYS A 103 -5.78 10.78 3.19
N GLN A 104 -7.01 11.17 3.41
CA GLN A 104 -8.19 10.54 2.84
C GLN A 104 -8.66 11.30 1.60
N SER A 105 -9.16 10.59 0.60
CA SER A 105 -9.65 11.17 -0.65
C SER A 105 -10.60 10.19 -1.34
N GLU A 106 -11.47 10.68 -2.19
CA GLU A 106 -12.21 9.84 -3.13
C GLU A 106 -11.29 9.27 -4.23
N ASP A 107 -10.18 9.95 -4.56
CA ASP A 107 -9.11 9.41 -5.43
C ASP A 107 -8.28 8.37 -4.64
N CYS A 108 -8.87 7.21 -4.39
CA CYS A 108 -8.32 6.15 -3.56
C CYS A 108 -8.19 4.78 -4.26
N LEU A 109 -8.56 4.68 -5.54
CA LEU A 109 -8.51 3.42 -6.29
C LEU A 109 -7.07 3.11 -6.74
N GLN A 110 -6.26 2.72 -5.77
CA GLN A 110 -4.83 2.50 -5.92
C GLN A 110 -4.43 1.20 -5.23
N LEU A 111 -3.37 0.58 -5.76
CA LEU A 111 -2.77 -0.62 -5.20
C LEU A 111 -1.27 -0.44 -4.98
N ASN A 112 -0.68 -1.36 -4.24
CA ASN A 112 0.76 -1.40 -4.00
C ASN A 112 1.32 -2.70 -4.56
N VAL A 113 2.47 -2.63 -5.23
CA VAL A 113 3.13 -3.79 -5.82
C VAL A 113 4.50 -3.95 -5.17
N ARG A 114 4.80 -5.17 -4.76
CA ARG A 114 6.13 -5.60 -4.33
C ARG A 114 6.57 -6.76 -5.21
N MET A 115 7.76 -6.67 -5.75
CA MET A 115 8.28 -7.70 -6.65
C MET A 115 9.81 -7.78 -6.55
N PRO A 116 10.43 -8.93 -6.90
CA PRO A 116 11.89 -9.00 -7.03
C PRO A 116 12.39 -7.92 -8.00
N ALA A 117 13.43 -7.19 -7.61
CA ALA A 117 13.94 -6.04 -8.38
C ALA A 117 14.41 -6.39 -9.79
N HIS A 118 14.71 -7.65 -10.05
CA HIS A 118 15.20 -8.17 -11.33
C HIS A 118 14.22 -9.18 -11.97
N ALA A 119 12.92 -9.06 -11.65
CA ALA A 119 11.90 -9.97 -12.17
C ALA A 119 11.87 -10.03 -13.70
N ASP A 120 12.12 -8.92 -14.36
CA ASP A 120 12.26 -8.81 -15.83
C ASP A 120 13.39 -9.67 -16.41
N ARG A 121 14.45 -9.92 -15.64
CA ARG A 121 15.61 -10.72 -16.05
C ARG A 121 15.44 -12.22 -15.83
N LEU A 122 14.39 -12.64 -15.15
CA LEU A 122 14.17 -14.05 -14.83
C LEU A 122 13.71 -14.88 -16.03
N GLY A 123 13.34 -14.24 -17.15
CA GLY A 123 12.88 -14.92 -18.38
C GLY A 123 11.59 -15.75 -18.18
N ARG A 124 10.93 -15.62 -17.04
CA ARG A 124 9.68 -16.34 -16.70
C ARG A 124 8.69 -15.43 -15.98
N LYS A 125 7.41 -15.73 -16.10
CA LYS A 125 6.37 -15.09 -15.31
C LYS A 125 6.46 -15.57 -13.87
N LEU A 126 6.28 -14.66 -12.93
CA LEU A 126 6.20 -14.97 -11.50
C LEU A 126 4.75 -15.18 -11.09
N PRO A 127 4.48 -15.99 -10.07
CA PRO A 127 3.16 -16.04 -9.45
C PRO A 127 2.80 -14.66 -8.88
N VAL A 128 1.52 -14.33 -8.89
CA VAL A 128 1.01 -13.08 -8.31
C VAL A 128 0.07 -13.42 -7.16
N MET A 129 0.40 -12.92 -5.97
CA MET A 129 -0.48 -12.96 -4.82
C MET A 129 -1.18 -11.62 -4.68
N VAL A 130 -2.51 -11.63 -4.70
CA VAL A 130 -3.33 -10.44 -4.45
C VAL A 130 -3.80 -10.47 -3.00
N TRP A 131 -3.44 -9.43 -2.23
CA TRP A 131 -3.91 -9.22 -0.88
C TRP A 131 -5.02 -8.17 -0.87
N ILE A 132 -6.17 -8.53 -0.32
CA ILE A 132 -7.29 -7.62 -0.09
C ILE A 132 -7.40 -7.44 1.42
N HIS A 133 -7.20 -6.20 1.91
CA HIS A 133 -7.23 -5.91 3.35
C HIS A 133 -8.63 -6.13 3.94
N GLY A 134 -8.68 -6.40 5.23
CA GLY A 134 -9.90 -6.48 6.01
C GLY A 134 -10.41 -5.10 6.41
N GLY A 135 -11.43 -5.07 7.31
CA GLY A 135 -12.01 -3.84 7.85
C GLY A 135 -13.53 -3.80 7.76
N ASP A 136 -14.16 -4.97 7.55
CA ASP A 136 -15.62 -5.15 7.56
C ASP A 136 -16.38 -4.19 6.63
N HIS A 137 -15.76 -3.87 5.49
CA HIS A 137 -16.22 -2.88 4.50
C HIS A 137 -16.43 -1.47 5.03
N THR A 138 -15.99 -1.17 6.24
CA THR A 138 -16.17 0.14 6.89
C THR A 138 -14.86 0.91 7.03
N ASP A 139 -13.73 0.21 7.11
CA ASP A 139 -12.41 0.82 7.28
C ASP A 139 -11.28 -0.06 6.72
N GLY A 140 -10.04 0.29 7.04
CA GLY A 140 -8.84 -0.41 6.60
C GLY A 140 -8.23 0.16 5.32
N SER A 141 -7.03 -0.30 5.03
CA SER A 141 -6.32 0.05 3.81
C SER A 141 -5.16 -0.90 3.52
N GLY A 142 -4.72 -0.96 2.27
CA GLY A 142 -3.52 -1.69 1.87
C GLY A 142 -2.20 -1.03 2.31
N THR A 143 -2.25 0.02 3.15
CA THR A 143 -1.06 0.76 3.60
C THR A 143 -0.73 0.52 5.07
N GLU A 144 -1.48 -0.31 5.75
CA GLU A 144 -1.28 -0.59 7.16
C GLU A 144 0.07 -1.28 7.40
N PRO A 145 0.78 -0.90 8.48
CA PRO A 145 2.10 -1.44 8.79
C PRO A 145 2.14 -2.98 8.89
N LEU A 146 1.02 -3.60 9.25
CA LEU A 146 0.88 -5.05 9.33
C LEU A 146 1.12 -5.74 7.98
N TYR A 147 0.80 -5.07 6.89
CA TYR A 147 0.97 -5.59 5.52
C TYR A 147 2.24 -5.08 4.83
N ASP A 148 3.01 -4.19 5.48
CA ASP A 148 4.22 -3.61 4.89
C ASP A 148 5.44 -4.54 5.06
N SER A 149 5.39 -5.70 4.38
CA SER A 149 6.44 -6.72 4.42
C SER A 149 6.86 -7.14 3.01
N ASN A 150 8.15 -7.38 2.83
CA ASN A 150 8.73 -7.88 1.58
C ASN A 150 8.90 -9.41 1.55
N VAL A 151 8.58 -10.10 2.64
CA VAL A 151 8.91 -11.52 2.84
C VAL A 151 8.37 -12.43 1.73
N LEU A 152 7.15 -12.19 1.26
CA LEU A 152 6.55 -13.00 0.19
C LEU A 152 7.26 -12.74 -1.15
N ALA A 153 7.53 -11.49 -1.49
CA ALA A 153 8.26 -11.14 -2.71
C ALA A 153 9.71 -11.65 -2.68
N GLU A 154 10.35 -11.72 -1.51
CA GLU A 154 11.69 -12.32 -1.34
C GLU A 154 11.68 -13.82 -1.60
N ARG A 155 10.56 -14.50 -1.37
CA ARG A 155 10.38 -15.94 -1.61
C ARG A 155 9.88 -16.26 -3.01
N GLY A 156 9.70 -15.26 -3.87
CA GLY A 156 9.38 -15.42 -5.29
C GLY A 156 7.89 -15.40 -5.63
N ALA A 157 7.08 -14.84 -4.73
CA ALA A 157 5.67 -14.52 -5.02
C ALA A 157 5.52 -13.07 -5.44
#